data_488167eee61ab81588f27ad7cdea2bb1
#
_entry.id   488167eee61ab81588f27ad7cdea2bb1
#
_cell.length_a   1.000
_cell.length_b   1.000
_cell.length_c   1.000
_cell.angle_alpha   90.00
_cell.angle_beta   90.00
_cell.angle_gamma   90.00
#
_symmetry.space_group_name_H-M   'P 1'
#
loop_
_entity.id
_entity.type
_entity.pdbx_description
1 polymer ?
#
loop_
_entity_poly.entity_id
_entity_poly.type
_entity_poly.pdbx_seq_one_letter_code
_entity_poly.pdbx_strand_id
1 'polypeptide(L)'
;MIKGGLILMSKNIVLLGHGAGIKFTIESLLNNPKLGYSVKAVVTHPYPDHESDLAMIKKRAELYGKYAYNVFNVEEDYGIALKETPNVNDEEVVEMIRNYQPAYIISIGCRNILKRPFLTTFKDRVLNIHTTPLPRYRGAANDSWMILNGEWGSQQYGCIHFIDESIDTGGIIAKSYYKIPEMCYPIDLFKIRVDTFKDLLIKGLENLEKPGFTPEVQDINLSTTFPRLFTPKDGKLNFNDFTSTELIRFIYAFGYPFEGAHCYLDDIKINILSARCFSDQPFHSIANGLIFGKNELGEYKVAVNGGYMLIKTIEINGEEMAQNKVFRLGRFLK
;
A
#
# COMPACT_ATOMS: atom_id res chain seq x y z
N MET A 1 -22.24 46.44 -18.38
CA MET A 1 -20.81 46.10 -18.22
C MET A 1 -20.71 44.62 -17.87
N ILE A 2 -20.50 43.79 -18.85
CA ILE A 2 -20.29 42.34 -18.66
C ILE A 2 -18.83 42.17 -18.26
N LYS A 3 -18.57 41.82 -17.00
CA LYS A 3 -17.21 41.45 -16.57
C LYS A 3 -16.83 40.18 -17.33
N GLY A 4 -15.95 40.30 -18.30
CA GLY A 4 -15.33 39.17 -18.97
C GLY A 4 -14.55 38.35 -17.94
N GLY A 5 -15.17 37.27 -17.45
CA GLY A 5 -14.45 36.25 -16.71
C GLY A 5 -13.42 35.63 -17.65
N LEU A 6 -12.14 35.73 -17.32
CA LEU A 6 -11.11 34.93 -17.96
C LEU A 6 -11.52 33.49 -17.79
N ILE A 7 -11.92 32.83 -18.86
CA ILE A 7 -12.05 31.37 -18.88
C ILE A 7 -10.61 30.86 -18.80
N LEU A 8 -10.14 30.55 -17.60
CA LEU A 8 -8.89 29.81 -17.42
C LEU A 8 -9.06 28.48 -18.16
N MET A 9 -8.32 28.31 -19.26
CA MET A 9 -8.30 27.04 -19.98
C MET A 9 -7.86 25.96 -18.98
N SER A 10 -8.74 24.97 -18.75
CA SER A 10 -8.45 23.88 -17.81
C SER A 10 -7.23 23.09 -18.29
N LYS A 11 -6.26 22.91 -17.39
CA LYS A 11 -5.09 22.04 -17.61
C LYS A 11 -5.51 20.59 -17.50
N ASN A 12 -5.24 19.80 -18.52
CA ASN A 12 -5.65 18.40 -18.56
C ASN A 12 -4.73 17.51 -17.73
N ILE A 13 -5.32 16.55 -17.04
CA ILE A 13 -4.62 15.48 -16.33
C ILE A 13 -5.07 14.14 -16.89
N VAL A 14 -4.12 13.22 -17.04
CA VAL A 14 -4.38 11.79 -17.27
C VAL A 14 -3.89 11.02 -16.06
N LEU A 15 -4.70 10.09 -15.55
CA LEU A 15 -4.36 9.24 -14.40
C LEU A 15 -3.96 7.85 -14.89
N LEU A 16 -2.89 7.29 -14.28
CA LEU A 16 -2.47 5.90 -14.50
C LEU A 16 -2.61 5.12 -13.20
N GLY A 17 -3.36 4.02 -13.21
CA GLY A 17 -3.44 3.18 -12.04
C GLY A 17 -4.84 2.68 -11.69
N HIS A 18 -5.10 2.42 -10.41
CA HIS A 18 -6.34 1.78 -9.98
C HIS A 18 -6.73 2.12 -8.53
N GLY A 19 -7.95 1.70 -8.17
CA GLY A 19 -8.45 1.73 -6.79
C GLY A 19 -8.75 3.13 -6.25
N ALA A 20 -8.83 3.22 -4.94
CA ALA A 20 -9.30 4.42 -4.23
C ALA A 20 -8.47 5.68 -4.52
N GLY A 21 -7.17 5.54 -4.78
CA GLY A 21 -6.30 6.67 -5.11
C GLY A 21 -6.78 7.44 -6.34
N ILE A 22 -7.28 6.73 -7.38
CA ILE A 22 -7.89 7.36 -8.56
C ILE A 22 -9.11 8.18 -8.16
N LYS A 23 -10.05 7.58 -7.41
CA LYS A 23 -11.26 8.27 -6.93
C LYS A 23 -10.92 9.52 -6.13
N PHE A 24 -10.05 9.40 -5.13
CA PHE A 24 -9.68 10.53 -4.27
C PHE A 24 -8.97 11.65 -5.03
N THR A 25 -8.19 11.31 -6.05
CA THR A 25 -7.56 12.30 -6.94
C THR A 25 -8.60 13.07 -7.74
N ILE A 26 -9.56 12.36 -8.37
CA ILE A 26 -10.65 12.99 -9.12
C ILE A 26 -11.48 13.91 -8.20
N GLU A 27 -11.95 13.39 -7.07
CA GLU A 27 -12.75 14.17 -6.11
C GLU A 27 -12.00 15.37 -5.54
N SER A 28 -10.68 15.24 -5.31
CA SER A 28 -9.85 16.35 -4.85
C SER A 28 -9.80 17.49 -5.87
N LEU A 29 -9.69 17.17 -7.15
CA LEU A 29 -9.68 18.18 -8.23
C LEU A 29 -11.07 18.79 -8.42
N LEU A 30 -12.13 18.00 -8.40
CA LEU A 30 -13.51 18.49 -8.49
C LEU A 30 -13.87 19.45 -7.36
N ASN A 31 -13.39 19.16 -6.14
CA ASN A 31 -13.62 20.00 -4.96
C ASN A 31 -12.70 21.24 -4.91
N ASN A 32 -11.70 21.35 -5.81
CA ASN A 32 -10.76 22.48 -5.87
C ASN A 32 -10.67 23.07 -7.30
N PRO A 33 -11.79 23.53 -7.91
CA PRO A 33 -11.82 23.98 -9.30
C PRO A 33 -10.92 25.19 -9.57
N LYS A 34 -10.55 25.96 -8.54
CA LYS A 34 -9.65 27.10 -8.64
C LYS A 34 -8.23 26.72 -9.08
N LEU A 35 -7.82 25.47 -8.91
CA LEU A 35 -6.55 24.97 -9.41
C LEU A 35 -6.49 24.91 -10.94
N GLY A 36 -7.64 24.90 -11.61
CA GLY A 36 -7.72 24.91 -13.06
C GLY A 36 -7.32 23.59 -13.72
N TYR A 37 -7.39 22.46 -13.00
CA TYR A 37 -7.10 21.13 -13.55
C TYR A 37 -8.37 20.30 -13.76
N SER A 38 -8.38 19.45 -14.80
CA SER A 38 -9.44 18.46 -15.01
C SER A 38 -8.88 17.13 -15.48
N VAL A 39 -9.39 16.03 -14.92
CA VAL A 39 -9.06 14.68 -15.38
C VAL A 39 -9.80 14.39 -16.67
N LYS A 40 -9.08 13.96 -17.71
CA LYS A 40 -9.63 13.64 -19.05
C LYS A 40 -9.74 12.14 -19.30
N ALA A 41 -8.80 11.39 -18.78
CA ALA A 41 -8.80 9.94 -18.93
C ALA A 41 -8.14 9.26 -17.73
N VAL A 42 -8.55 8.03 -17.50
CA VAL A 42 -7.90 7.06 -16.62
C VAL A 42 -7.42 5.89 -17.46
N VAL A 43 -6.15 5.52 -17.31
CA VAL A 43 -5.57 4.31 -17.92
C VAL A 43 -5.32 3.30 -16.83
N THR A 44 -5.91 2.14 -16.94
CA THR A 44 -5.82 1.07 -15.94
C THR A 44 -5.42 -0.26 -16.55
N HIS A 45 -4.87 -1.14 -15.74
CA HIS A 45 -4.60 -2.52 -16.13
C HIS A 45 -5.90 -3.33 -16.07
N PRO A 46 -6.22 -4.18 -17.06
CA PRO A 46 -7.36 -5.09 -16.97
C PRO A 46 -7.16 -6.06 -15.81
N TYR A 47 -8.17 -6.18 -14.98
CA TYR A 47 -8.22 -7.13 -13.87
C TYR A 47 -9.12 -8.31 -14.22
N PRO A 48 -8.82 -9.46 -13.67
CA PRO A 48 -7.59 -9.90 -12.99
C PRO A 48 -6.76 -10.81 -13.91
N ASP A 49 -5.44 -10.79 -13.70
CA ASP A 49 -4.55 -11.75 -14.37
C ASP A 49 -4.65 -13.17 -13.77
N HIS A 50 -5.14 -13.31 -12.51
CA HIS A 50 -5.24 -14.57 -11.76
C HIS A 50 -6.47 -14.62 -10.85
N GLU A 51 -7.02 -15.83 -10.64
CA GLU A 51 -8.16 -16.06 -9.71
C GLU A 51 -7.86 -15.61 -8.27
N SER A 52 -6.61 -15.73 -7.81
CA SER A 52 -6.17 -15.23 -6.51
C SER A 52 -6.32 -13.71 -6.38
N ASP A 53 -6.16 -12.97 -7.47
CA ASP A 53 -6.35 -11.53 -7.49
C ASP A 53 -7.83 -11.16 -7.35
N LEU A 54 -8.75 -11.94 -7.94
CA LEU A 54 -10.21 -11.78 -7.79
C LEU A 54 -10.67 -11.94 -6.34
N ALA A 55 -10.25 -13.03 -5.69
CA ALA A 55 -10.59 -13.29 -4.31
C ALA A 55 -10.06 -12.19 -3.39
N MET A 56 -8.84 -11.71 -3.64
CA MET A 56 -8.22 -10.62 -2.92
C MET A 56 -8.95 -9.30 -3.15
N ILE A 57 -9.37 -9.00 -4.38
CA ILE A 57 -10.14 -7.79 -4.72
C ILE A 57 -11.47 -7.79 -3.96
N LYS A 58 -12.19 -8.92 -3.95
CA LYS A 58 -13.47 -9.06 -3.22
C LYS A 58 -13.28 -8.88 -1.71
N LYS A 59 -12.32 -9.60 -1.11
CA LYS A 59 -11.99 -9.48 0.32
C LYS A 59 -11.59 -8.04 0.67
N ARG A 60 -10.80 -7.39 -0.18
CA ARG A 60 -10.42 -5.99 -0.01
C ARG A 60 -11.62 -5.05 -0.09
N ALA A 61 -12.52 -5.22 -1.04
CA ALA A 61 -13.69 -4.34 -1.15
C ALA A 61 -14.51 -4.31 0.14
N GLU A 62 -14.70 -5.46 0.79
CA GLU A 62 -15.39 -5.56 2.08
C GLU A 62 -14.62 -4.86 3.22
N LEU A 63 -13.31 -5.09 3.31
CA LEU A 63 -12.46 -4.55 4.38
C LEU A 63 -12.18 -3.05 4.22
N TYR A 64 -12.04 -2.56 2.99
CA TYR A 64 -11.72 -1.16 2.73
C TYR A 64 -12.94 -0.23 2.85
N GLY A 65 -14.19 -0.76 2.70
CA GLY A 65 -15.41 0.05 2.80
C GLY A 65 -15.35 1.28 1.88
N LYS A 66 -15.49 2.49 2.42
CA LYS A 66 -15.42 3.74 1.63
C LYS A 66 -14.09 3.97 0.89
N TYR A 67 -13.03 3.27 1.27
CA TYR A 67 -11.73 3.30 0.59
C TYR A 67 -11.61 2.25 -0.52
N ALA A 68 -12.63 1.42 -0.73
CA ALA A 68 -12.73 0.60 -1.92
C ALA A 68 -13.24 1.44 -3.09
N TYR A 69 -12.65 1.24 -4.26
CA TYR A 69 -13.15 1.83 -5.50
C TYR A 69 -12.85 0.92 -6.68
N ASN A 70 -13.88 0.64 -7.45
CA ASN A 70 -13.76 -0.05 -8.71
C ASN A 70 -13.51 0.98 -9.81
N VAL A 71 -12.28 1.03 -10.31
CA VAL A 71 -11.88 2.01 -11.35
C VAL A 71 -12.66 1.86 -12.66
N PHE A 72 -13.23 0.68 -12.92
CA PHE A 72 -14.04 0.42 -14.11
C PHE A 72 -15.37 1.19 -14.11
N ASN A 73 -15.78 1.75 -12.98
CA ASN A 73 -16.96 2.60 -12.88
C ASN A 73 -16.68 4.09 -13.18
N VAL A 74 -15.43 4.46 -13.53
CA VAL A 74 -15.03 5.88 -13.62
C VAL A 74 -15.78 6.65 -14.72
N GLU A 75 -16.18 5.99 -15.81
CA GLU A 75 -17.00 6.60 -16.86
C GLU A 75 -18.41 6.89 -16.38
N GLU A 76 -19.02 5.93 -15.66
CA GLU A 76 -20.35 6.07 -15.08
C GLU A 76 -20.39 7.11 -13.96
N ASP A 77 -19.42 7.05 -13.03
CA ASP A 77 -19.39 7.88 -11.83
C ASP A 77 -19.01 9.35 -12.13
N TYR A 78 -18.13 9.59 -13.12
CA TYR A 78 -17.52 10.91 -13.34
C TYR A 78 -17.54 11.40 -14.79
N GLY A 79 -17.97 10.58 -15.75
CA GLY A 79 -17.92 10.92 -17.20
C GLY A 79 -16.48 11.05 -17.73
N ILE A 80 -15.53 10.38 -17.11
CA ILE A 80 -14.11 10.41 -17.48
C ILE A 80 -13.77 9.16 -18.30
N ALA A 81 -13.13 9.34 -19.46
CA ALA A 81 -12.79 8.24 -20.34
C ALA A 81 -11.89 7.19 -19.66
N LEU A 82 -12.21 5.90 -19.84
CA LEU A 82 -11.43 4.78 -19.35
C LEU A 82 -10.72 4.06 -20.50
N LYS A 83 -9.43 3.82 -20.35
CA LYS A 83 -8.65 2.93 -21.23
C LYS A 83 -8.10 1.78 -20.40
N GLU A 84 -8.51 0.57 -20.75
CA GLU A 84 -7.90 -0.64 -20.22
C GLU A 84 -6.73 -1.07 -21.13
N THR A 85 -5.60 -1.38 -20.53
CA THR A 85 -4.43 -1.90 -21.24
C THR A 85 -3.54 -2.74 -20.31
N PRO A 86 -2.99 -3.87 -20.80
CA PRO A 86 -1.99 -4.62 -20.04
C PRO A 86 -0.63 -3.91 -20.01
N ASN A 87 -0.39 -2.94 -20.91
CA ASN A 87 0.88 -2.23 -20.98
C ASN A 87 0.70 -0.76 -21.39
N VAL A 88 0.89 0.14 -20.45
CA VAL A 88 0.78 1.60 -20.69
C VAL A 88 1.87 2.17 -21.63
N ASN A 89 2.93 1.39 -21.91
CA ASN A 89 4.01 1.81 -22.79
C ASN A 89 3.74 1.53 -24.28
N ASP A 90 2.63 0.91 -24.61
CA ASP A 90 2.27 0.63 -26.01
C ASP A 90 2.05 1.95 -26.76
N GLU A 91 2.54 2.01 -28.00
CA GLU A 91 2.53 3.23 -28.81
C GLU A 91 1.12 3.80 -28.98
N GLU A 92 0.12 2.95 -29.18
CA GLU A 92 -1.30 3.34 -29.26
C GLU A 92 -1.76 4.07 -27.99
N VAL A 93 -1.36 3.57 -26.81
CA VAL A 93 -1.72 4.17 -25.52
C VAL A 93 -0.99 5.50 -25.31
N VAL A 94 0.29 5.54 -25.65
CA VAL A 94 1.09 6.77 -25.60
C VAL A 94 0.49 7.86 -26.49
N GLU A 95 0.10 7.50 -27.74
CA GLU A 95 -0.52 8.44 -28.67
C GLU A 95 -1.90 8.91 -28.18
N MET A 96 -2.72 8.00 -27.65
CA MET A 96 -4.00 8.36 -27.04
C MET A 96 -3.80 9.38 -25.90
N ILE A 97 -2.84 9.14 -25.00
CA ILE A 97 -2.53 10.08 -23.91
C ILE A 97 -2.07 11.42 -24.47
N ARG A 98 -1.21 11.42 -25.51
CA ARG A 98 -0.72 12.65 -26.16
C ARG A 98 -1.86 13.51 -26.70
N ASN A 99 -2.91 12.89 -27.27
CA ASN A 99 -4.06 13.59 -27.83
C ASN A 99 -4.86 14.37 -26.78
N TYR A 100 -4.81 13.97 -25.50
CA TYR A 100 -5.38 14.77 -24.41
C TYR A 100 -4.54 16.00 -24.04
N GLN A 101 -3.34 16.16 -24.57
CA GLN A 101 -2.42 17.26 -24.27
C GLN A 101 -2.27 17.48 -22.76
N PRO A 102 -1.92 16.44 -21.97
CA PRO A 102 -1.91 16.56 -20.52
C PRO A 102 -0.85 17.56 -20.05
N ALA A 103 -1.24 18.42 -19.10
CA ALA A 103 -0.27 19.19 -18.32
C ALA A 103 0.54 18.25 -17.45
N TYR A 104 -0.14 17.29 -16.82
CA TYR A 104 0.50 16.23 -16.03
C TYR A 104 -0.17 14.88 -16.26
N ILE A 105 0.63 13.83 -16.14
CA ILE A 105 0.21 12.44 -16.03
C ILE A 105 0.54 12.00 -14.61
N ILE A 106 -0.46 11.52 -13.85
CA ILE A 106 -0.27 11.16 -12.44
C ILE A 106 -0.46 9.66 -12.28
N SER A 107 0.61 8.98 -11.89
CA SER A 107 0.61 7.55 -11.55
C SER A 107 0.17 7.35 -10.10
N ILE A 108 -0.77 6.43 -9.89
CA ILE A 108 -1.30 6.04 -8.58
C ILE A 108 -1.49 4.53 -8.56
N GLY A 109 -0.44 3.80 -8.18
CA GLY A 109 -0.45 2.34 -8.19
C GLY A 109 -0.51 1.73 -9.60
N CYS A 110 0.09 2.38 -10.59
CA CYS A 110 0.25 1.81 -11.92
C CYS A 110 1.07 0.52 -11.84
N ARG A 111 0.58 -0.56 -12.49
CA ARG A 111 1.26 -1.87 -12.48
C ARG A 111 2.49 -1.92 -13.38
N ASN A 112 2.51 -1.11 -14.41
CA ASN A 112 3.62 -1.09 -15.36
C ASN A 112 4.71 -0.12 -14.91
N ILE A 113 5.96 -0.52 -15.09
CA ILE A 113 7.09 0.41 -15.05
C ILE A 113 7.05 1.24 -16.33
N LEU A 114 7.07 2.56 -16.19
CA LEU A 114 7.08 3.48 -17.32
C LEU A 114 8.47 3.48 -17.95
N LYS A 115 8.53 3.12 -19.23
CA LYS A 115 9.78 2.95 -19.97
C LYS A 115 10.27 4.27 -20.58
N ARG A 116 11.55 4.33 -20.91
CA ARG A 116 12.20 5.50 -21.51
C ARG A 116 11.42 6.15 -22.64
N PRO A 117 10.83 5.44 -23.65
CA PRO A 117 10.06 6.08 -24.71
C PRO A 117 8.86 6.88 -24.17
N PHE A 118 8.13 6.32 -23.20
CA PHE A 118 7.02 7.00 -22.51
C PHE A 118 7.51 8.26 -21.78
N LEU A 119 8.56 8.12 -20.97
CA LEU A 119 9.12 9.22 -20.18
C LEU A 119 9.72 10.33 -21.05
N THR A 120 10.31 9.99 -22.17
CA THR A 120 10.82 10.98 -23.15
C THR A 120 9.69 11.75 -23.80
N THR A 121 8.59 11.06 -24.18
CA THR A 121 7.41 11.70 -24.76
C THR A 121 6.75 12.71 -23.84
N PHE A 122 6.68 12.39 -22.55
CA PHE A 122 6.02 13.22 -21.53
C PHE A 122 7.01 13.81 -20.53
N LYS A 123 8.20 14.16 -21.00
CA LYS A 123 9.26 14.71 -20.17
C LYS A 123 8.76 15.80 -19.23
N ASP A 124 9.17 15.74 -17.95
CA ASP A 124 8.84 16.69 -16.88
C ASP A 124 7.33 16.82 -16.56
N ARG A 125 6.50 15.86 -17.03
CA ARG A 125 5.04 15.86 -16.81
C ARG A 125 4.52 14.62 -16.10
N VAL A 126 5.38 13.65 -15.83
CA VAL A 126 4.97 12.37 -15.24
C VAL A 126 5.27 12.38 -13.75
N LEU A 127 4.21 12.27 -12.95
CA LEU A 127 4.25 12.33 -11.50
C LEU A 127 3.81 10.98 -10.93
N ASN A 128 4.29 10.66 -9.73
CA ASN A 128 3.80 9.53 -8.95
C ASN A 128 3.39 9.99 -7.56
N ILE A 129 2.24 9.51 -7.10
CA ILE A 129 1.86 9.64 -5.69
C ILE A 129 2.34 8.39 -4.96
N HIS A 130 3.41 8.54 -4.20
CA HIS A 130 4.05 7.50 -3.42
C HIS A 130 3.81 7.77 -1.93
N THR A 131 2.91 7.01 -1.33
CA THR A 131 2.38 7.32 -0.01
C THR A 131 3.24 6.84 1.16
N THR A 132 4.53 6.56 0.90
CA THR A 132 5.53 6.20 1.90
C THR A 132 6.78 7.05 1.76
N PRO A 133 7.61 7.19 2.81
CA PRO A 133 8.72 8.14 2.80
C PRO A 133 9.84 7.74 1.85
N LEU A 134 10.08 8.55 0.82
CA LEU A 134 11.24 8.42 -0.06
C LEU A 134 12.44 9.20 0.53
N PRO A 135 13.68 8.70 0.36
CA PRO A 135 14.07 7.53 -0.43
C PRO A 135 14.06 6.19 0.32
N ARG A 136 13.64 6.14 1.60
CA ARG A 136 13.75 4.94 2.44
C ARG A 136 12.82 3.78 2.04
N TYR A 137 11.67 4.08 1.41
CA TYR A 137 10.66 3.08 1.07
C TYR A 137 10.30 3.16 -0.40
N ARG A 138 11.28 2.93 -1.29
CA ARG A 138 11.05 2.73 -2.73
C ARG A 138 10.48 1.35 -3.00
N GLY A 139 9.80 1.17 -4.12
CA GLY A 139 9.30 -0.12 -4.58
C GLY A 139 7.90 -0.46 -4.06
N ALA A 140 7.69 -1.71 -3.63
CA ALA A 140 6.34 -2.24 -3.40
C ALA A 140 6.12 -2.78 -1.97
N ALA A 141 4.86 -3.10 -1.64
CA ALA A 141 4.43 -3.68 -0.35
C ALA A 141 4.86 -2.84 0.88
N ASN A 142 4.99 -1.54 0.72
CA ASN A 142 5.60 -0.67 1.71
C ASN A 142 4.87 -0.64 3.05
N ASP A 143 3.54 -0.84 3.09
CA ASP A 143 2.78 -0.95 4.34
C ASP A 143 3.30 -2.11 5.21
N SER A 144 3.44 -3.30 4.60
CA SER A 144 3.99 -4.46 5.29
C SER A 144 5.45 -4.24 5.70
N TRP A 145 6.28 -3.66 4.80
CA TRP A 145 7.68 -3.40 5.12
C TRP A 145 7.87 -2.36 6.23
N MET A 146 7.03 -1.34 6.31
CA MET A 146 7.08 -0.38 7.41
C MET A 146 6.74 -1.04 8.75
N ILE A 147 5.76 -1.94 8.77
CA ILE A 147 5.42 -2.72 9.98
C ILE A 147 6.57 -3.67 10.35
N LEU A 148 7.12 -4.42 9.40
CA LEU A 148 8.26 -5.31 9.60
C LEU A 148 9.46 -4.56 10.20
N ASN A 149 9.74 -3.36 9.70
CA ASN A 149 10.84 -2.50 10.16
C ASN A 149 10.54 -1.78 11.49
N GLY A 150 9.36 -1.98 12.07
CA GLY A 150 9.01 -1.44 13.38
C GLY A 150 8.69 0.04 13.42
N GLU A 151 8.12 0.56 12.36
CA GLU A 151 7.73 1.98 12.25
C GLU A 151 6.46 2.33 13.04
N TRP A 152 5.92 1.41 13.83
CA TRP A 152 4.78 1.69 14.71
C TRP A 152 5.06 2.86 15.64
N GLY A 153 4.05 3.72 15.84
CA GLY A 153 4.16 4.93 16.66
C GLY A 153 4.94 6.07 16.01
N SER A 154 5.68 5.82 14.92
CA SER A 154 6.51 6.83 14.26
C SER A 154 5.68 7.79 13.41
N GLN A 155 6.22 8.99 13.18
CA GLN A 155 5.72 9.93 12.21
C GLN A 155 6.40 9.70 10.86
N GLN A 156 5.59 9.49 9.82
CA GLN A 156 6.04 9.26 8.46
C GLN A 156 5.36 10.23 7.49
N TYR A 157 5.68 10.13 6.20
CA TYR A 157 5.04 10.95 5.18
C TYR A 157 4.85 10.17 3.87
N GLY A 158 3.84 10.58 3.12
CA GLY A 158 3.73 10.30 1.70
C GLY A 158 4.27 11.47 0.88
N CYS A 159 4.60 11.24 -0.37
CA CYS A 159 5.07 12.27 -1.28
C CYS A 159 4.47 12.15 -2.68
N ILE A 160 4.45 13.28 -3.38
CA ILE A 160 4.32 13.32 -4.84
C ILE A 160 5.67 13.69 -5.41
N HIS A 161 6.13 12.96 -6.42
CA HIS A 161 7.45 13.13 -7.01
C HIS A 161 7.40 12.97 -8.53
N PHE A 162 8.39 13.46 -9.23
CA PHE A 162 8.58 13.17 -10.66
C PHE A 162 8.95 11.69 -10.86
N ILE A 163 8.50 11.10 -11.94
CA ILE A 163 9.00 9.79 -12.40
C ILE A 163 10.17 9.99 -13.32
N ASP A 164 11.26 9.31 -13.05
CA ASP A 164 12.44 9.17 -13.90
C ASP A 164 12.65 7.72 -14.35
N GLU A 165 13.81 7.40 -14.94
CA GLU A 165 14.10 6.07 -15.48
C GLU A 165 14.31 4.99 -14.40
N SER A 166 14.50 5.39 -13.14
CA SER A 166 14.72 4.49 -12.02
C SER A 166 13.49 4.43 -11.10
N ILE A 167 13.41 3.39 -10.26
CA ILE A 167 12.24 3.20 -9.39
C ILE A 167 12.23 4.23 -8.26
N ASP A 168 11.22 5.11 -8.27
CA ASP A 168 10.92 6.08 -7.22
C ASP A 168 12.11 7.02 -6.87
N THR A 169 12.94 7.41 -7.86
CA THR A 169 14.15 8.21 -7.66
C THR A 169 13.99 9.69 -7.97
N GLY A 170 12.94 10.08 -8.65
CA GLY A 170 12.71 11.46 -9.09
C GLY A 170 12.52 12.46 -7.96
N GLY A 171 12.71 13.72 -8.24
CA GLY A 171 12.64 14.80 -7.26
C GLY A 171 11.26 14.93 -6.60
N ILE A 172 11.24 15.12 -5.29
CA ILE A 172 10.03 15.24 -4.48
C ILE A 172 9.45 16.65 -4.62
N ILE A 173 8.15 16.71 -4.95
CA ILE A 173 7.41 17.94 -5.19
C ILE A 173 6.71 18.43 -3.93
N ALA A 174 6.10 17.49 -3.18
CA ALA A 174 5.41 17.78 -1.93
C ALA A 174 5.41 16.57 -0.99
N LYS A 175 5.21 16.84 0.30
CA LYS A 175 5.07 15.83 1.37
C LYS A 175 3.81 16.09 2.19
N SER A 176 3.16 15.02 2.65
CA SER A 176 2.08 15.06 3.63
C SER A 176 2.34 14.04 4.72
N TYR A 177 2.27 14.46 5.97
CA TYR A 177 2.69 13.67 7.13
C TYR A 177 1.53 12.92 7.77
N TYR A 178 1.81 11.73 8.29
CA TYR A 178 0.89 10.90 9.06
C TYR A 178 1.61 10.17 10.18
N LYS A 179 0.86 9.76 11.20
CA LYS A 179 1.39 8.92 12.29
C LYS A 179 0.94 7.47 12.06
N ILE A 180 1.89 6.53 12.18
CA ILE A 180 1.60 5.10 12.15
C ILE A 180 1.05 4.69 13.51
N PRO A 181 -0.14 4.07 13.59
CA PRO A 181 -0.66 3.56 14.86
C PRO A 181 0.20 2.43 15.42
N GLU A 182 0.12 2.23 16.72
CA GLU A 182 0.67 1.03 17.36
C GLU A 182 -0.10 -0.22 16.93
N MET A 183 0.62 -1.30 16.67
CA MET A 183 0.05 -2.62 16.36
C MET A 183 -1.02 -2.60 15.25
N CYS A 184 -0.83 -1.78 14.22
CA CYS A 184 -1.74 -1.69 13.08
C CYS A 184 -1.44 -2.75 12.01
N TYR A 185 -2.44 -3.05 11.19
CA TYR A 185 -2.32 -3.86 9.99
C TYR A 185 -2.01 -3.00 8.74
N PRO A 186 -1.58 -3.61 7.62
CA PRO A 186 -1.40 -2.88 6.36
C PRO A 186 -2.65 -2.13 5.90
N ILE A 187 -3.86 -2.66 6.16
CA ILE A 187 -5.11 -1.98 5.81
C ILE A 187 -5.33 -0.68 6.59
N ASP A 188 -4.95 -0.66 7.87
CA ASP A 188 -5.09 0.54 8.70
C ASP A 188 -4.16 1.63 8.20
N LEU A 189 -2.93 1.24 7.89
CA LEU A 189 -1.92 2.13 7.32
C LEU A 189 -2.33 2.65 5.95
N PHE A 190 -2.88 1.79 5.09
CA PHE A 190 -3.43 2.17 3.80
C PHE A 190 -4.50 3.27 3.95
N LYS A 191 -5.49 3.08 4.84
CA LYS A 191 -6.58 4.05 5.06
C LYS A 191 -6.03 5.41 5.47
N ILE A 192 -5.10 5.44 6.44
CA ILE A 192 -4.44 6.66 6.90
C ILE A 192 -3.70 7.37 5.77
N ARG A 193 -2.96 6.61 4.95
CA ARG A 193 -2.20 7.17 3.83
C ARG A 193 -3.10 7.71 2.73
N VAL A 194 -4.23 7.04 2.46
CA VAL A 194 -5.21 7.51 1.49
C VAL A 194 -5.84 8.83 1.93
N ASP A 195 -6.09 9.02 3.22
CA ASP A 195 -6.59 10.29 3.74
C ASP A 195 -5.62 11.47 3.50
N THR A 196 -4.32 11.20 3.33
CA THR A 196 -3.32 12.24 2.98
C THR A 196 -3.30 12.62 1.50
N PHE A 197 -3.93 11.82 0.61
CA PHE A 197 -3.88 12.03 -0.85
C PHE A 197 -4.33 13.42 -1.28
N LYS A 198 -5.46 13.87 -0.72
CA LYS A 198 -6.03 15.17 -1.07
C LYS A 198 -5.03 16.30 -0.86
N ASP A 199 -4.49 16.38 0.34
CA ASP A 199 -3.55 17.44 0.71
C ASP A 199 -2.25 17.34 -0.08
N LEU A 200 -1.79 16.11 -0.31
CA LEU A 200 -0.57 15.85 -1.06
C LEU A 200 -0.69 16.28 -2.52
N LEU A 201 -1.81 15.92 -3.18
CA LEU A 201 -2.09 16.32 -4.55
C LEU A 201 -2.19 17.84 -4.69
N ILE A 202 -2.99 18.48 -3.84
CA ILE A 202 -3.20 19.95 -3.89
C ILE A 202 -1.87 20.67 -3.70
N LYS A 203 -1.13 20.35 -2.63
CA LYS A 203 0.19 20.94 -2.36
C LYS A 203 1.18 20.71 -3.52
N GLY A 204 1.15 19.50 -4.11
CA GLY A 204 2.01 19.16 -5.23
C GLY A 204 1.73 20.04 -6.45
N LEU A 205 0.46 20.15 -6.84
CA LEU A 205 0.06 21.00 -7.98
C LEU A 205 0.31 22.48 -7.71
N GLU A 206 0.04 22.98 -6.50
CA GLU A 206 0.34 24.36 -6.13
C GLU A 206 1.84 24.66 -6.17
N ASN A 207 2.70 23.72 -5.74
CA ASN A 207 4.15 23.90 -5.81
C ASN A 207 4.64 23.99 -7.26
N LEU A 208 4.10 23.14 -8.15
CA LEU A 208 4.45 23.14 -9.57
C LEU A 208 4.06 24.45 -10.30
N GLU A 209 3.06 25.19 -9.79
CA GLU A 209 2.65 26.48 -10.32
C GLU A 209 3.50 27.67 -9.81
N LYS A 210 4.32 27.45 -8.78
CA LYS A 210 5.16 28.53 -8.22
C LYS A 210 6.33 28.85 -9.13
N PRO A 211 6.54 30.10 -9.51
CA PRO A 211 7.71 30.51 -10.29
C PRO A 211 9.02 30.11 -9.57
N GLY A 212 9.92 29.44 -10.30
CA GLY A 212 11.21 29.02 -9.76
C GLY A 212 11.15 27.83 -8.79
N PHE A 213 10.04 27.11 -8.69
CA PHE A 213 9.95 25.92 -7.89
C PHE A 213 10.99 24.87 -8.32
N THR A 214 11.70 24.32 -7.36
CA THR A 214 12.67 23.24 -7.56
C THR A 214 12.31 22.05 -6.66
N PRO A 215 12.15 20.84 -7.23
CA PRO A 215 11.86 19.65 -6.42
C PRO A 215 13.02 19.31 -5.49
N GLU A 216 12.70 18.73 -4.33
CA GLU A 216 13.70 18.24 -3.39
C GLU A 216 14.41 17.02 -3.99
N VAL A 217 15.74 17.08 -4.07
CA VAL A 217 16.55 15.95 -4.52
C VAL A 217 16.62 14.90 -3.41
N GLN A 218 16.38 13.63 -3.76
CA GLN A 218 16.47 12.53 -2.81
C GLN A 218 17.93 12.19 -2.47
N ASP A 219 18.26 12.02 -1.18
CA ASP A 219 19.57 11.54 -0.76
C ASP A 219 19.70 10.04 -1.04
N ILE A 220 20.54 9.68 -2.02
CA ILE A 220 20.78 8.29 -2.42
C ILE A 220 21.32 7.42 -1.29
N ASN A 221 22.08 8.00 -0.35
CA ASN A 221 22.67 7.28 0.77
C ASN A 221 21.63 6.77 1.78
N LEU A 222 20.43 7.35 1.79
CA LEU A 222 19.30 6.96 2.63
C LEU A 222 18.34 6.01 1.89
N SER A 223 18.63 5.64 0.65
CA SER A 223 17.70 4.88 -0.18
C SER A 223 17.64 3.41 0.19
N THR A 224 16.42 2.89 0.23
CA THR A 224 16.14 1.45 0.34
C THR A 224 15.01 1.11 -0.63
N THR A 225 15.17 0.01 -1.38
CA THR A 225 14.16 -0.46 -2.32
C THR A 225 13.64 -1.82 -1.85
N PHE A 226 12.33 -1.91 -1.63
CA PHE A 226 11.69 -3.11 -1.15
C PHE A 226 10.97 -3.87 -2.26
N PRO A 227 11.12 -5.21 -2.32
CA PRO A 227 10.40 -6.05 -3.26
C PRO A 227 8.93 -6.20 -2.88
N ARG A 228 8.13 -6.67 -3.83
CA ARG A 228 6.77 -7.11 -3.58
C ARG A 228 6.77 -8.36 -2.69
N LEU A 229 5.85 -8.41 -1.72
CA LEU A 229 5.58 -9.58 -0.90
C LEU A 229 4.38 -10.35 -1.45
N PHE A 230 4.49 -11.67 -1.42
CA PHE A 230 3.47 -12.59 -1.93
C PHE A 230 2.97 -13.50 -0.81
N THR A 231 1.68 -13.44 -0.49
CA THR A 231 1.02 -14.38 0.41
C THR A 231 0.37 -15.52 -0.41
N PRO A 232 0.41 -16.75 0.09
CA PRO A 232 0.95 -17.16 1.40
C PRO A 232 2.48 -17.37 1.44
N LYS A 233 3.17 -17.37 0.30
CA LYS A 233 4.59 -17.77 0.18
C LYS A 233 5.50 -17.10 1.21
N ASP A 234 5.45 -15.75 1.28
CA ASP A 234 6.34 -14.96 2.14
C ASP A 234 5.79 -14.81 3.57
N GLY A 235 4.57 -15.32 3.83
CA GLY A 235 3.88 -15.18 5.12
C GLY A 235 4.11 -16.33 6.11
N LYS A 236 5.08 -17.25 5.86
CA LYS A 236 5.37 -18.34 6.78
C LYS A 236 6.15 -17.85 7.99
N LEU A 237 5.62 -18.10 9.21
CA LEU A 237 6.29 -17.81 10.47
C LEU A 237 7.52 -18.70 10.68
N ASN A 238 8.59 -18.10 11.17
CA ASN A 238 9.79 -18.80 11.58
C ASN A 238 10.04 -18.58 13.08
N PHE A 239 9.70 -19.57 13.89
CA PHE A 239 9.85 -19.50 15.34
C PHE A 239 11.30 -19.56 15.82
N ASN A 240 12.22 -20.05 14.98
CA ASN A 240 13.62 -20.21 15.36
C ASN A 240 14.47 -18.98 15.10
N ASP A 241 14.23 -18.32 13.96
CA ASP A 241 15.09 -17.21 13.52
C ASP A 241 14.58 -15.84 13.98
N PHE A 242 13.25 -15.72 14.23
CA PHE A 242 12.65 -14.47 14.66
C PHE A 242 12.69 -14.28 16.17
N THR A 243 13.05 -13.10 16.61
CA THR A 243 12.82 -12.65 17.99
C THR A 243 11.33 -12.48 18.24
N SER A 244 10.94 -12.41 19.51
CA SER A 244 9.54 -12.18 19.90
C SER A 244 8.96 -10.88 19.26
N THR A 245 9.77 -9.84 19.18
CA THR A 245 9.37 -8.57 18.55
C THR A 245 9.20 -8.71 17.04
N GLU A 246 10.10 -9.42 16.36
CA GLU A 246 9.99 -9.67 14.92
C GLU A 246 8.79 -10.55 14.59
N LEU A 247 8.50 -11.57 15.40
CA LEU A 247 7.29 -12.40 15.23
C LEU A 247 6.01 -11.56 15.27
N ILE A 248 5.89 -10.63 16.23
CA ILE A 248 4.71 -9.78 16.33
C ILE A 248 4.61 -8.87 15.09
N ARG A 249 5.69 -8.21 14.71
CA ARG A 249 5.71 -7.37 13.49
C ARG A 249 5.33 -8.18 12.26
N PHE A 250 5.84 -9.39 12.14
CA PHE A 250 5.56 -10.29 11.03
C PHE A 250 4.06 -10.67 10.97
N ILE A 251 3.46 -11.06 12.10
CA ILE A 251 2.03 -11.41 12.18
C ILE A 251 1.18 -10.24 11.67
N TYR A 252 1.46 -9.02 12.15
CA TYR A 252 0.69 -7.84 11.76
C TYR A 252 0.98 -7.41 10.32
N ALA A 253 2.22 -7.48 9.84
CA ALA A 253 2.61 -7.11 8.48
C ALA A 253 1.95 -7.98 7.39
N PHE A 254 1.66 -9.24 7.71
CA PHE A 254 0.95 -10.16 6.82
C PHE A 254 -0.55 -10.29 7.16
N GLY A 255 -1.03 -9.56 8.17
CA GLY A 255 -2.44 -9.51 8.53
C GLY A 255 -3.29 -8.74 7.53
N TYR A 256 -4.48 -8.33 7.93
CA TYR A 256 -5.44 -7.69 7.02
C TYR A 256 -4.83 -6.58 6.14
N PRO A 257 -5.11 -6.57 4.82
CA PRO A 257 -6.12 -7.34 4.06
C PRO A 257 -5.61 -8.68 3.49
N PHE A 258 -4.45 -9.14 3.92
CA PHE A 258 -3.86 -10.41 3.50
C PHE A 258 -4.43 -11.58 4.30
N GLU A 259 -4.00 -12.80 3.96
CA GLU A 259 -4.50 -14.02 4.61
C GLU A 259 -4.02 -14.21 6.05
N GLY A 260 -3.00 -13.49 6.48
CA GLY A 260 -2.34 -13.65 7.76
C GLY A 260 -0.98 -14.34 7.65
N ALA A 261 -0.15 -14.14 8.67
CA ALA A 261 1.05 -14.94 8.85
C ALA A 261 0.66 -16.36 9.25
N HIS A 262 1.31 -17.38 8.69
CA HIS A 262 0.90 -18.76 8.91
C HIS A 262 1.99 -19.65 9.46
N CYS A 263 1.57 -20.67 10.17
CA CYS A 263 2.39 -21.78 10.65
C CYS A 263 1.61 -23.09 10.47
N TYR A 264 2.21 -24.20 10.89
CA TYR A 264 1.60 -25.51 10.83
C TYR A 264 1.58 -26.16 12.21
N LEU A 265 0.47 -26.80 12.54
CA LEU A 265 0.37 -27.78 13.61
C LEU A 265 0.10 -29.13 12.96
N ASP A 266 1.10 -30.01 12.96
CA ASP A 266 1.11 -31.19 12.12
C ASP A 266 0.90 -30.79 10.64
N ASP A 267 -0.15 -31.26 9.97
CA ASP A 267 -0.47 -30.93 8.57
C ASP A 267 -1.52 -29.81 8.43
N ILE A 268 -1.95 -29.21 9.53
CA ILE A 268 -2.96 -28.16 9.54
C ILE A 268 -2.28 -26.80 9.40
N LYS A 269 -2.55 -26.10 8.29
CA LYS A 269 -2.16 -24.69 8.12
C LYS A 269 -3.03 -23.80 9.01
N ILE A 270 -2.39 -22.98 9.84
CA ILE A 270 -3.04 -22.06 10.76
C ILE A 270 -2.54 -20.66 10.46
N ASN A 271 -3.45 -19.76 10.14
CA ASN A 271 -3.13 -18.36 10.02
C ASN A 271 -3.29 -17.69 11.40
N ILE A 272 -2.25 -17.00 11.86
CA ILE A 272 -2.28 -16.22 13.10
C ILE A 272 -2.54 -14.77 12.70
N LEU A 273 -3.67 -14.24 13.14
CA LEU A 273 -4.06 -12.87 12.80
C LEU A 273 -3.62 -11.87 13.85
N SER A 274 -3.68 -12.24 15.11
CA SER A 274 -3.24 -11.37 16.19
C SER A 274 -2.61 -12.16 17.34
N ALA A 275 -1.56 -11.55 17.93
CA ALA A 275 -0.84 -12.10 19.06
C ALA A 275 -0.19 -10.98 19.87
N ARG A 276 0.32 -11.31 21.06
CA ARG A 276 1.19 -10.45 21.88
C ARG A 276 2.38 -11.26 22.36
N CYS A 277 3.55 -10.64 22.47
CA CYS A 277 4.73 -11.26 23.04
C CYS A 277 5.07 -10.70 24.42
N PHE A 278 5.68 -11.57 25.23
CA PHE A 278 6.15 -11.29 26.57
C PHE A 278 7.55 -11.86 26.75
N SER A 279 8.42 -11.12 27.46
CA SER A 279 9.83 -11.46 27.67
C SER A 279 10.17 -11.90 29.10
N ASP A 280 9.17 -12.01 29.96
CA ASP A 280 9.31 -12.34 31.39
C ASP A 280 9.60 -13.84 31.65
N GLN A 281 9.44 -14.70 30.65
CA GLN A 281 9.68 -16.14 30.75
C GLN A 281 10.47 -16.63 29.53
N PRO A 282 11.81 -16.56 29.57
CA PRO A 282 12.64 -17.07 28.47
C PRO A 282 12.66 -18.60 28.45
N PHE A 283 12.74 -19.14 27.23
CA PHE A 283 12.86 -20.58 26.97
C PHE A 283 14.16 -20.87 26.23
N HIS A 284 14.67 -22.11 26.38
CA HIS A 284 15.73 -22.61 25.51
C HIS A 284 15.21 -22.70 24.07
N SER A 285 16.01 -22.39 23.08
CA SER A 285 15.63 -22.29 21.66
C SER A 285 14.97 -23.57 21.11
N ILE A 286 15.28 -24.75 21.64
CA ILE A 286 14.64 -26.02 21.28
C ILE A 286 13.13 -26.00 21.56
N ALA A 287 12.66 -25.14 22.46
CA ALA A 287 11.26 -25.00 22.81
C ALA A 287 10.49 -24.04 21.90
N ASN A 288 11.16 -23.35 20.96
CA ASN A 288 10.49 -22.41 20.07
C ASN A 288 9.37 -23.10 19.28
N GLY A 289 8.17 -22.51 19.31
CA GLY A 289 6.95 -23.10 18.76
C GLY A 289 6.17 -24.02 19.73
N LEU A 290 6.72 -24.37 20.91
CA LEU A 290 6.03 -25.21 21.88
C LEU A 290 4.80 -24.52 22.47
N ILE A 291 3.64 -25.13 22.35
CA ILE A 291 2.41 -24.76 23.07
C ILE A 291 2.50 -25.27 24.49
N PHE A 292 2.85 -24.41 25.44
CA PHE A 292 3.20 -24.85 26.81
C PHE A 292 2.18 -24.51 27.90
N GLY A 293 1.22 -23.60 27.61
CA GLY A 293 0.27 -23.16 28.61
C GLY A 293 -0.89 -22.36 28.08
N LYS A 294 -1.68 -21.84 29.00
CA LYS A 294 -2.78 -20.89 28.74
C LYS A 294 -2.74 -19.79 29.79
N ASN A 295 -3.33 -18.64 29.44
CA ASN A 295 -3.65 -17.63 30.44
C ASN A 295 -5.04 -17.86 31.05
N GLU A 296 -5.47 -17.00 31.97
CA GLU A 296 -6.77 -17.05 32.63
C GLU A 296 -7.96 -16.91 31.68
N LEU A 297 -7.76 -16.25 30.50
CA LEU A 297 -8.76 -16.10 29.46
C LEU A 297 -8.82 -17.32 28.52
N GLY A 298 -7.98 -18.34 28.73
CA GLY A 298 -7.92 -19.54 27.90
C GLY A 298 -7.09 -19.37 26.62
N GLU A 299 -6.41 -18.24 26.41
CA GLU A 299 -5.53 -17.98 25.28
C GLU A 299 -4.24 -18.79 25.42
N TYR A 300 -3.79 -19.42 24.33
CA TYR A 300 -2.63 -20.31 24.37
C TYR A 300 -1.31 -19.53 24.31
N LYS A 301 -0.37 -20.01 25.14
CA LYS A 301 1.01 -19.53 25.23
C LYS A 301 1.91 -20.43 24.40
N VAL A 302 2.71 -19.80 23.53
CA VAL A 302 3.69 -20.48 22.67
C VAL A 302 5.07 -19.93 22.97
N ALA A 303 6.03 -20.81 23.28
CA ALA A 303 7.42 -20.42 23.51
C ALA A 303 8.03 -19.86 22.22
N VAL A 304 8.74 -18.75 22.32
CA VAL A 304 9.43 -18.09 21.22
C VAL A 304 10.80 -17.59 21.67
N ASN A 305 11.64 -17.21 20.73
CA ASN A 305 12.96 -16.66 21.03
C ASN A 305 12.83 -15.39 21.90
N GLY A 306 13.39 -15.44 23.10
CA GLY A 306 13.37 -14.35 24.07
C GLY A 306 12.10 -14.22 24.91
N GLY A 307 11.20 -15.24 24.94
CA GLY A 307 10.02 -15.20 25.77
C GLY A 307 8.89 -16.12 25.30
N TYR A 308 7.67 -15.63 25.36
CA TYR A 308 6.52 -16.35 24.81
C TYR A 308 5.56 -15.45 24.05
N MET A 309 4.85 -16.04 23.12
CA MET A 309 3.76 -15.41 22.39
C MET A 309 2.42 -15.90 22.93
N LEU A 310 1.50 -14.98 23.19
CA LEU A 310 0.10 -15.24 23.50
C LEU A 310 -0.70 -15.05 22.22
N ILE A 311 -1.21 -16.14 21.67
CA ILE A 311 -2.03 -16.09 20.45
C ILE A 311 -3.43 -15.62 20.84
N LYS A 312 -4.00 -14.69 20.05
CA LYS A 312 -5.34 -14.16 20.27
C LYS A 312 -6.34 -14.68 19.25
N THR A 313 -6.04 -14.52 17.98
CA THR A 313 -6.94 -14.88 16.88
C THR A 313 -6.24 -15.76 15.87
N ILE A 314 -6.90 -16.83 15.47
CA ILE A 314 -6.46 -17.74 14.41
C ILE A 314 -7.56 -17.96 13.38
N GLU A 315 -7.15 -18.20 12.14
CA GLU A 315 -8.02 -18.67 11.06
C GLU A 315 -7.50 -19.98 10.48
N ILE A 316 -8.45 -20.84 10.06
CA ILE A 316 -8.18 -22.05 9.28
C ILE A 316 -9.13 -22.02 8.08
N ASN A 317 -8.58 -22.13 6.87
CA ASN A 317 -9.35 -22.07 5.62
C ASN A 317 -10.24 -20.82 5.49
N GLY A 318 -9.79 -19.69 6.03
CA GLY A 318 -10.49 -18.40 5.96
C GLY A 318 -11.59 -18.20 7.02
N GLU A 319 -11.77 -19.14 7.94
CA GLU A 319 -12.72 -19.05 9.06
C GLU A 319 -12.00 -18.87 10.39
N GLU A 320 -12.47 -17.93 11.21
CA GLU A 320 -11.97 -17.76 12.56
C GLU A 320 -12.29 -19.00 13.41
N MET A 321 -11.28 -19.54 14.09
CA MET A 321 -11.37 -20.78 14.82
C MET A 321 -11.06 -20.61 16.31
N ALA A 322 -11.88 -21.22 17.17
CA ALA A 322 -11.58 -21.27 18.59
C ALA A 322 -10.31 -22.11 18.83
N GLN A 323 -9.32 -21.54 19.50
CA GLN A 323 -8.00 -22.14 19.70
C GLN A 323 -8.05 -23.53 20.36
N ASN A 324 -8.98 -23.75 21.31
CA ASN A 324 -9.14 -25.01 22.02
C ASN A 324 -9.62 -26.19 21.13
N LYS A 325 -10.16 -25.89 19.95
CA LYS A 325 -10.49 -26.92 18.93
C LYS A 325 -9.26 -27.41 18.19
N VAL A 326 -8.19 -26.62 18.14
CA VAL A 326 -7.00 -26.84 17.33
C VAL A 326 -5.78 -27.13 18.21
N PHE A 327 -5.47 -26.26 19.16
CA PHE A 327 -4.26 -26.35 19.96
C PHE A 327 -4.33 -27.39 21.07
N ARG A 328 -3.18 -28.05 21.31
CA ARG A 328 -2.96 -29.00 22.40
C ARG A 328 -1.64 -28.68 23.07
N LEU A 329 -1.60 -28.73 24.41
CA LEU A 329 -0.37 -28.57 25.18
C LEU A 329 0.65 -29.64 24.80
N GLY A 330 1.92 -29.26 24.75
CA GLY A 330 3.02 -30.16 24.41
C GLY A 330 3.23 -30.36 22.91
N ARG A 331 2.43 -29.73 22.03
CA ARG A 331 2.62 -29.76 20.58
C ARG A 331 3.40 -28.54 20.12
N PHE A 332 4.03 -28.63 18.93
CA PHE A 332 4.84 -27.58 18.33
C PHE A 332 4.17 -26.99 17.09
N LEU A 333 4.12 -25.68 17.02
CA LEU A 333 3.88 -24.93 15.79
C LEU A 333 5.18 -24.86 14.98
N LYS A 334 5.08 -25.00 13.64
CA LYS A 334 6.23 -25.06 12.72
C LYS A 334 6.06 -24.13 11.53
#